data_b30cd23cd8f5be4a74a2c1dcf1aba8ac
#
_entry.id   b30cd23cd8f5be4a74a2c1dcf1aba8ac
#
_cell.length_a   1.000
_cell.length_b   1.000
_cell.length_c   1.000
_cell.angle_alpha   90.00
_cell.angle_beta   90.00
_cell.angle_gamma   90.00
#
_symmetry.space_group_name_H-M   'P 1'
#
loop_
_entity.id
_entity.type
_entity.pdbx_description
1 polymer ?
#
loop_
_entity_poly.entity_id
_entity_poly.type
_entity_poly.pdbx_seq_one_letter_code
_entity_poly.pdbx_strand_id
1 'polypeptide(L)'
;MSDSYFLYHSIGMYPNKARDLAGALAEFAFVWGRPDDGQWAYALGTRQRFIDRWRAILNAPSQSVTTFESVTGAFHALLASLPPGHLRGRSVLVGADCFPSNHFLLQGMAAKYGFTLKTVPLRQGAAHVEDEDFLDHWTPQVGLALLTWISSTTSHRIDLGSMWRMGGAWAALSARISPKGRG
;
A
#
# COMPACT_ATOMS: atom_id res chain seq x y z
N MET A 1 -8.42 -18.92 -29.82
CA MET A 1 -7.38 -19.00 -28.77
C MET A 1 -7.78 -18.00 -27.73
N SER A 2 -8.00 -18.41 -26.49
CA SER A 2 -8.22 -17.44 -25.41
C SER A 2 -6.87 -16.78 -25.12
N ASP A 3 -6.78 -15.49 -25.39
CA ASP A 3 -5.58 -14.72 -25.03
C ASP A 3 -5.40 -14.79 -23.52
N SER A 4 -4.24 -15.29 -23.08
CA SER A 4 -3.91 -15.38 -21.66
C SER A 4 -3.64 -13.98 -21.15
N TYR A 5 -4.41 -13.54 -20.13
CA TYR A 5 -4.23 -12.24 -19.49
C TYR A 5 -3.35 -12.36 -18.24
N PHE A 6 -2.22 -11.66 -18.23
CA PHE A 6 -1.22 -11.75 -17.15
C PHE A 6 -1.12 -10.51 -16.24
N LEU A 7 -1.95 -9.47 -16.49
CA LEU A 7 -1.87 -8.20 -15.76
C LEU A 7 -2.85 -8.11 -14.58
N TYR A 8 -3.33 -9.22 -14.04
CA TYR A 8 -4.26 -9.21 -12.91
C TYR A 8 -3.73 -8.50 -11.66
N HIS A 9 -2.41 -8.50 -11.48
CA HIS A 9 -1.75 -7.77 -10.39
C HIS A 9 -1.87 -6.25 -10.51
N SER A 10 -2.05 -5.73 -11.72
CA SER A 10 -2.18 -4.30 -12.01
C SER A 10 -3.63 -3.90 -12.32
N ILE A 11 -4.22 -4.55 -13.32
CA ILE A 11 -5.58 -4.26 -13.78
C ILE A 11 -6.38 -5.55 -13.77
N GLY A 12 -7.18 -5.76 -12.73
CA GLY A 12 -8.07 -6.91 -12.65
C GLY A 12 -9.06 -6.94 -13.84
N MET A 13 -9.21 -8.11 -14.45
CA MET A 13 -10.22 -8.36 -15.50
C MET A 13 -11.25 -9.34 -14.98
N TYR A 14 -12.53 -9.09 -15.31
CA TYR A 14 -13.61 -10.03 -15.13
C TYR A 14 -14.63 -9.88 -16.26
N PRO A 15 -15.39 -10.91 -16.59
CA PRO A 15 -16.45 -10.83 -17.58
C PRO A 15 -17.41 -9.68 -17.22
N ASN A 16 -17.88 -8.94 -18.18
CA ASN A 16 -18.80 -7.80 -17.99
C ASN A 16 -18.21 -6.53 -17.34
N LYS A 17 -16.91 -6.43 -17.07
CA LYS A 17 -16.30 -5.24 -16.44
C LYS A 17 -16.74 -3.93 -17.10
N ALA A 18 -16.69 -3.86 -18.44
CA ALA A 18 -17.07 -2.65 -19.18
C ALA A 18 -18.55 -2.28 -19.00
N ARG A 19 -19.45 -3.27 -19.05
CA ARG A 19 -20.88 -3.08 -18.83
C ARG A 19 -21.19 -2.61 -17.42
N ASP A 20 -20.60 -3.27 -16.43
CA ASP A 20 -20.85 -2.97 -15.02
C ASP A 20 -20.29 -1.59 -14.65
N LEU A 21 -19.13 -1.20 -15.20
CA LEU A 21 -18.57 0.14 -15.06
C LEU A 21 -19.46 1.21 -15.71
N ALA A 22 -19.93 0.97 -16.94
CA ALA A 22 -20.83 1.89 -17.64
C ALA A 22 -22.14 2.10 -16.86
N GLY A 23 -22.72 1.03 -16.31
CA GLY A 23 -23.91 1.09 -15.46
C GLY A 23 -23.68 1.91 -14.18
N ALA A 24 -22.57 1.66 -13.48
CA ALA A 24 -22.24 2.39 -12.26
C ALA A 24 -21.98 3.89 -12.51
N LEU A 25 -21.33 4.23 -13.63
CA LEU A 25 -21.10 5.62 -14.03
C LEU A 25 -22.41 6.34 -14.41
N ALA A 26 -23.30 5.65 -15.12
CA ALA A 26 -24.62 6.19 -15.48
C ALA A 26 -25.48 6.45 -14.23
N GLU A 27 -25.50 5.52 -13.29
CA GLU A 27 -26.19 5.69 -12.01
C GLU A 27 -25.61 6.87 -11.19
N PHE A 28 -24.30 6.94 -11.10
CA PHE A 28 -23.61 8.05 -10.42
C PHE A 28 -23.99 9.39 -11.06
N ALA A 29 -23.90 9.51 -12.40
CA ALA A 29 -24.23 10.73 -13.12
C ALA A 29 -25.69 11.16 -12.91
N PHE A 30 -26.62 10.19 -12.92
CA PHE A 30 -28.04 10.43 -12.69
C PHE A 30 -28.30 11.00 -11.27
N VAL A 31 -27.74 10.37 -10.24
CA VAL A 31 -27.92 10.81 -8.85
C VAL A 31 -27.22 12.14 -8.61
N TRP A 32 -26.01 12.32 -9.16
CA TRP A 32 -25.22 13.55 -8.95
C TRP A 32 -25.82 14.76 -9.68
N GLY A 33 -26.51 14.55 -10.79
CA GLY A 33 -27.17 15.61 -11.57
C GLY A 33 -28.53 16.05 -11.02
N ARG A 34 -29.04 15.45 -9.94
CA ARG A 34 -30.33 15.84 -9.35
C ARG A 34 -30.18 17.13 -8.55
N PRO A 35 -31.20 18.02 -8.56
CA PRO A 35 -31.18 19.26 -7.78
C PRO A 35 -31.63 19.04 -6.33
N ASP A 36 -31.04 18.06 -5.65
CA ASP A 36 -31.33 17.74 -4.25
C ASP A 36 -30.02 17.34 -3.51
N ASP A 37 -30.08 17.11 -2.21
CA ASP A 37 -28.92 16.74 -1.40
C ASP A 37 -28.65 15.22 -1.36
N GLY A 38 -29.38 14.42 -2.11
CA GLY A 38 -29.29 12.97 -2.12
C GLY A 38 -27.93 12.46 -2.63
N GLN A 39 -27.21 13.24 -3.45
CA GLN A 39 -25.90 12.91 -3.99
C GLN A 39 -24.85 12.62 -2.91
N TRP A 40 -24.88 13.37 -1.80
CA TRP A 40 -23.95 13.18 -0.69
C TRP A 40 -24.18 11.84 0.03
N ALA A 41 -25.43 11.54 0.35
CA ALA A 41 -25.78 10.27 0.98
C ALA A 41 -25.42 9.09 0.07
N TYR A 42 -25.66 9.19 -1.22
CA TYR A 42 -25.30 8.16 -2.21
C TYR A 42 -23.78 7.96 -2.28
N ALA A 43 -22.99 9.03 -2.44
CA ALA A 43 -21.54 8.95 -2.57
C ALA A 43 -20.88 8.39 -1.30
N LEU A 44 -21.25 8.92 -0.12
CA LEU A 44 -20.72 8.48 1.16
C LEU A 44 -21.13 7.03 1.46
N GLY A 45 -22.37 6.65 1.17
CA GLY A 45 -22.86 5.28 1.33
C GLY A 45 -22.14 4.31 0.40
N THR A 46 -21.85 4.70 -0.84
CA THR A 46 -21.09 3.89 -1.79
C THR A 46 -19.66 3.70 -1.34
N ARG A 47 -19.00 4.78 -0.89
CA ARG A 47 -17.67 4.71 -0.28
C ARG A 47 -17.64 3.80 0.94
N GLN A 48 -18.64 3.89 1.82
CA GLN A 48 -18.70 3.06 3.03
C GLN A 48 -18.86 1.57 2.67
N ARG A 49 -19.73 1.22 1.71
CA ARG A 49 -19.85 -0.17 1.22
C ARG A 49 -18.53 -0.72 0.66
N PHE A 50 -17.77 0.11 -0.05
CA PHE A 50 -16.45 -0.26 -0.56
C PHE A 50 -15.47 -0.55 0.61
N ILE A 51 -15.41 0.34 1.60
CA ILE A 51 -14.58 0.17 2.81
C ILE A 51 -14.95 -1.11 3.55
N ASP A 52 -16.25 -1.37 3.75
CA ASP A 52 -16.71 -2.55 4.49
C ASP A 52 -16.35 -3.86 3.79
N ARG A 53 -16.40 -3.90 2.45
CA ARG A 53 -15.94 -5.06 1.68
C ARG A 53 -14.45 -5.30 1.85
N TRP A 54 -13.63 -4.26 1.75
CA TRP A 54 -12.19 -4.38 1.98
C TRP A 54 -11.87 -4.77 3.42
N ARG A 55 -12.57 -4.18 4.38
CA ARG A 55 -12.44 -4.54 5.78
C ARG A 55 -12.70 -6.03 6.01
N ALA A 56 -13.74 -6.57 5.40
CA ALA A 56 -14.05 -8.00 5.51
C ALA A 56 -12.96 -8.89 4.85
N ILE A 57 -12.44 -8.50 3.66
CA ILE A 57 -11.37 -9.22 2.98
C ILE A 57 -10.08 -9.23 3.81
N LEU A 58 -9.74 -8.09 4.41
CA LEU A 58 -8.52 -7.91 5.20
C LEU A 58 -8.65 -8.45 6.63
N ASN A 59 -9.85 -8.86 7.07
CA ASN A 59 -10.15 -9.18 8.46
C ASN A 59 -9.73 -8.04 9.42
N ALA A 60 -9.98 -6.81 8.99
CA ALA A 60 -9.54 -5.61 9.72
C ALA A 60 -10.59 -5.17 10.74
N PRO A 61 -10.19 -4.56 11.88
CA PRO A 61 -11.10 -4.02 12.88
C PRO A 61 -12.05 -2.95 12.30
N SER A 62 -13.12 -2.65 13.03
CA SER A 62 -13.99 -1.52 12.68
C SER A 62 -13.18 -0.22 12.68
N GLN A 63 -13.47 0.68 11.74
CA GLN A 63 -12.86 2.01 11.61
C GLN A 63 -11.35 2.02 11.32
N SER A 64 -10.76 0.88 10.94
CA SER A 64 -9.32 0.77 10.64
C SER A 64 -8.97 0.85 9.15
N VAL A 65 -9.97 0.98 8.28
CA VAL A 65 -9.79 1.05 6.83
C VAL A 65 -10.34 2.36 6.30
N THR A 66 -9.58 3.01 5.44
CA THR A 66 -10.00 4.20 4.72
C THR A 66 -9.55 4.15 3.26
N THR A 67 -9.97 5.10 2.47
CA THR A 67 -9.65 5.20 1.03
C THR A 67 -8.80 6.43 0.76
N PHE A 68 -7.90 6.29 -0.20
CA PHE A 68 -7.11 7.38 -0.77
C PHE A 68 -7.13 7.30 -2.29
N GLU A 69 -6.81 8.40 -2.93
CA GLU A 69 -6.74 8.49 -4.39
C GLU A 69 -5.57 7.72 -4.98
N SER A 70 -4.48 7.57 -4.20
CA SER A 70 -3.28 6.85 -4.62
C SER A 70 -2.52 6.26 -3.43
N VAL A 71 -1.70 5.24 -3.71
CA VAL A 71 -0.78 4.65 -2.72
C VAL A 71 0.18 5.70 -2.16
N THR A 72 0.71 6.58 -3.02
CA THR A 72 1.62 7.66 -2.61
C THR A 72 0.96 8.63 -1.65
N GLY A 73 -0.29 9.04 -1.93
CA GLY A 73 -1.07 9.91 -1.03
C GLY A 73 -1.37 9.23 0.31
N ALA A 74 -1.75 7.95 0.28
CA ALA A 74 -1.98 7.17 1.49
C ALA A 74 -0.70 7.06 2.33
N PHE A 75 0.42 6.75 1.69
CA PHE A 75 1.71 6.61 2.39
C PHE A 75 2.18 7.95 2.97
N HIS A 76 2.03 9.06 2.23
CA HIS A 76 2.29 10.39 2.75
C HIS A 76 1.46 10.70 4.01
N ALA A 77 0.16 10.41 3.98
CA ALA A 77 -0.72 10.62 5.13
C ALA A 77 -0.31 9.78 6.35
N LEU A 78 0.10 8.52 6.12
CA LEU A 78 0.61 7.65 7.18
C LEU A 78 1.90 8.20 7.79
N LEU A 79 2.85 8.67 6.97
CA LEU A 79 4.07 9.31 7.47
C LEU A 79 3.76 10.59 8.28
N ALA A 80 2.80 11.38 7.78
CA ALA A 80 2.39 12.62 8.45
C ALA A 80 1.63 12.38 9.78
N SER A 81 1.05 11.18 9.97
CA SER A 81 0.34 10.80 11.19
C SER A 81 1.27 10.29 12.31
N LEU A 82 2.55 10.08 12.02
CA LEU A 82 3.52 9.70 13.05
C LEU A 82 3.69 10.84 14.07
N PRO A 83 3.96 10.50 15.34
CA PRO A 83 4.21 11.52 16.36
C PRO A 83 5.28 12.54 15.93
N PRO A 84 5.12 13.82 16.26
CA PRO A 84 6.11 14.83 15.94
C PRO A 84 7.52 14.42 16.36
N GLY A 85 8.47 14.52 15.44
CA GLY A 85 9.88 14.16 15.70
C GLY A 85 10.19 12.66 15.73
N HIS A 86 9.20 11.77 15.52
CA HIS A 86 9.40 10.31 15.57
C HIS A 86 10.55 9.82 14.68
N LEU A 87 10.69 10.40 13.48
CA LEU A 87 11.73 10.03 12.53
C LEU A 87 13.01 10.89 12.63
N ARG A 88 12.99 11.96 13.42
CA ARG A 88 14.12 12.90 13.52
C ARG A 88 15.40 12.22 14.02
N GLY A 89 16.47 12.33 13.24
CA GLY A 89 17.76 11.72 13.54
C GLY A 89 17.79 10.19 13.37
N ARG A 90 16.70 9.59 12.87
CA ARG A 90 16.61 8.16 12.60
C ARG A 90 16.79 7.84 11.13
N SER A 91 16.86 6.56 10.81
CA SER A 91 16.87 6.06 9.43
C SER A 91 15.50 5.54 9.05
N VAL A 92 15.12 5.79 7.80
CA VAL A 92 14.01 5.10 7.14
C VAL A 92 14.62 4.11 6.14
N LEU A 93 14.30 2.82 6.31
CA LEU A 93 14.86 1.73 5.52
C LEU A 93 13.90 1.36 4.39
N VAL A 94 14.43 1.16 3.18
CA VAL A 94 13.65 0.79 1.99
C VAL A 94 14.50 -0.06 1.04
N GLY A 95 13.91 -1.02 0.34
CA GLY A 95 14.62 -1.79 -0.69
C GLY A 95 14.85 -0.98 -1.97
N ALA A 96 15.95 -1.26 -2.67
CA ALA A 96 16.24 -0.65 -3.97
C ALA A 96 15.21 -1.06 -5.05
N ASP A 97 14.51 -2.17 -4.85
CA ASP A 97 13.45 -2.70 -5.70
C ASP A 97 12.04 -2.22 -5.30
N CYS A 98 11.93 -1.29 -4.36
CA CYS A 98 10.64 -0.75 -3.97
C CYS A 98 9.98 0.01 -5.14
N PHE A 99 8.65 0.13 -5.09
CA PHE A 99 7.93 0.86 -6.12
C PHE A 99 8.43 2.32 -6.20
N PRO A 100 8.84 2.82 -7.38
CA PRO A 100 9.56 4.09 -7.52
C PRO A 100 8.93 5.29 -6.84
N SER A 101 7.59 5.42 -6.89
CA SER A 101 6.90 6.56 -6.26
C SER A 101 7.08 6.61 -4.74
N ASN A 102 7.23 5.46 -4.08
CA ASN A 102 7.48 5.40 -2.65
C ASN A 102 8.89 5.87 -2.30
N HIS A 103 9.87 5.49 -3.14
CA HIS A 103 11.25 5.95 -2.96
C HIS A 103 11.36 7.47 -3.15
N PHE A 104 10.76 8.02 -4.22
CA PHE A 104 10.73 9.46 -4.47
C PHE A 104 10.03 10.23 -3.35
N LEU A 105 8.92 9.71 -2.83
CA LEU A 105 8.23 10.31 -1.69
C LEU A 105 9.14 10.38 -0.46
N LEU A 106 9.76 9.26 -0.08
CA LEU A 106 10.66 9.21 1.07
C LEU A 106 11.84 10.15 0.91
N GLN A 107 12.45 10.19 -0.28
CA GLN A 107 13.55 11.08 -0.58
C GLN A 107 13.15 12.55 -0.43
N GLY A 108 11.99 12.93 -0.98
CA GLY A 108 11.46 14.30 -0.86
C GLY A 108 11.09 14.69 0.56
N MET A 109 10.73 13.74 1.41
CA MET A 109 10.31 14.00 2.79
C MET A 109 11.45 13.95 3.81
N ALA A 110 12.61 13.40 3.46
CA ALA A 110 13.74 13.19 4.37
C ALA A 110 14.16 14.47 5.10
N ALA A 111 14.36 15.57 4.38
CA ALA A 111 14.74 16.85 4.98
C ALA A 111 13.65 17.41 5.90
N LYS A 112 12.37 17.33 5.48
CA LYS A 112 11.22 17.84 6.24
C LYS A 112 11.04 17.13 7.58
N TYR A 113 11.19 15.80 7.59
CA TYR A 113 11.00 14.98 8.80
C TYR A 113 12.30 14.72 9.55
N GLY A 114 13.44 15.11 8.99
CA GLY A 114 14.76 15.01 9.63
C GLY A 114 15.28 13.57 9.76
N PHE A 115 14.93 12.70 8.82
CA PHE A 115 15.44 11.33 8.77
C PHE A 115 16.48 11.13 7.65
N THR A 116 17.26 10.08 7.76
CA THR A 116 18.16 9.62 6.70
C THR A 116 17.50 8.45 5.95
N LEU A 117 17.31 8.58 4.65
CA LEU A 117 16.84 7.47 3.83
C LEU A 117 17.99 6.49 3.59
N LYS A 118 17.81 5.24 4.01
CA LYS A 118 18.73 4.13 3.75
C LYS A 118 18.09 3.16 2.78
N THR A 119 18.73 3.00 1.63
CA THR A 119 18.29 2.04 0.60
C THR A 119 19.11 0.78 0.71
N VAL A 120 18.45 -0.36 0.95
CA VAL A 120 19.06 -1.68 0.90
C VAL A 120 19.36 -2.01 -0.55
N PRO A 121 20.62 -2.24 -0.93
CA PRO A 121 20.99 -2.45 -2.32
C PRO A 121 20.59 -3.85 -2.81
N LEU A 122 20.47 -4.00 -4.12
CA LEU A 122 20.40 -5.30 -4.77
C LEU A 122 21.78 -5.97 -4.75
N ARG A 123 21.80 -7.27 -4.51
CA ARG A 123 23.02 -8.08 -4.77
C ARG A 123 23.33 -8.07 -6.27
N GLN A 124 24.58 -8.29 -6.62
CA GLN A 124 24.97 -8.33 -8.03
C GLN A 124 24.18 -9.43 -8.77
N GLY A 125 23.47 -9.05 -9.82
CA GLY A 125 22.64 -9.94 -10.63
C GLY A 125 21.27 -10.29 -10.03
N ALA A 126 20.95 -9.80 -8.84
CA ALA A 126 19.65 -10.01 -8.23
C ALA A 126 18.58 -9.06 -8.83
N ALA A 127 17.35 -9.54 -8.92
CA ALA A 127 16.21 -8.76 -9.39
C ALA A 127 15.35 -8.18 -8.26
N HIS A 128 15.60 -8.59 -7.01
CA HIS A 128 14.92 -8.12 -5.80
C HIS A 128 15.91 -8.10 -4.64
N VAL A 129 15.57 -7.39 -3.58
CA VAL A 129 16.30 -7.39 -2.32
C VAL A 129 15.92 -8.63 -1.52
N GLU A 130 16.90 -9.38 -1.04
CA GLU A 130 16.67 -10.56 -0.23
C GLU A 130 16.29 -10.18 1.22
N ASP A 131 15.59 -11.09 1.89
CA ASP A 131 15.14 -10.86 3.28
C ASP A 131 16.33 -10.63 4.22
N GLU A 132 17.42 -11.38 4.06
CA GLU A 132 18.64 -11.25 4.84
C GLU A 132 19.27 -9.86 4.68
N ASP A 133 19.26 -9.29 3.45
CA ASP A 133 19.82 -7.96 3.20
C ASP A 133 19.08 -6.87 3.97
N PHE A 134 17.75 -6.99 4.09
CA PHE A 134 16.98 -6.12 4.96
C PHE A 134 17.37 -6.28 6.43
N LEU A 135 17.52 -7.52 6.90
CA LEU A 135 17.86 -7.82 8.29
C LEU A 135 19.25 -7.28 8.64
N ASP A 136 20.23 -7.42 7.75
CA ASP A 136 21.60 -6.91 7.94
C ASP A 136 21.65 -5.36 8.03
N HIS A 137 20.72 -4.69 7.35
CA HIS A 137 20.61 -3.23 7.40
C HIS A 137 19.71 -2.72 8.54
N TRP A 138 19.03 -3.62 9.26
CA TRP A 138 18.08 -3.26 10.33
C TRP A 138 18.80 -3.03 11.64
N THR A 139 19.11 -1.79 11.91
CA THR A 139 19.82 -1.36 13.10
C THR A 139 18.88 -0.64 14.10
N PRO A 140 19.28 -0.45 15.39
CA PRO A 140 18.49 0.31 16.35
C PRO A 140 18.15 1.75 15.92
N GLN A 141 18.87 2.31 14.96
CA GLN A 141 18.63 3.64 14.41
C GLN A 141 17.48 3.66 13.39
N VAL A 142 17.00 2.51 12.93
CA VAL A 142 15.86 2.44 12.02
C VAL A 142 14.59 2.80 12.76
N GLY A 143 13.98 3.92 12.38
CA GLY A 143 12.71 4.40 12.94
C GLY A 143 11.49 3.95 12.14
N LEU A 144 11.70 3.56 10.89
CA LEU A 144 10.67 3.06 9.99
C LEU A 144 11.32 2.19 8.91
N ALA A 145 10.68 1.08 8.55
CA ALA A 145 11.02 0.29 7.38
C ALA A 145 9.81 0.18 6.45
N LEU A 146 10.01 0.49 5.18
CA LEU A 146 9.03 0.26 4.13
C LEU A 146 9.34 -1.07 3.46
N LEU A 147 8.48 -2.05 3.68
CA LEU A 147 8.61 -3.40 3.13
C LEU A 147 7.61 -3.61 1.99
N THR A 148 8.07 -4.08 0.85
CA THR A 148 7.22 -4.49 -0.26
C THR A 148 6.89 -5.97 -0.10
N TRP A 149 5.70 -6.31 0.38
CA TRP A 149 5.35 -7.71 0.65
C TRP A 149 5.44 -8.59 -0.60
N ILE A 150 4.91 -8.12 -1.72
CA ILE A 150 5.01 -8.81 -3.01
C ILE A 150 5.48 -7.79 -4.04
N SER A 151 6.63 -8.04 -4.65
CA SER A 151 7.17 -7.20 -5.71
C SER A 151 6.26 -7.23 -6.94
N SER A 152 5.92 -6.07 -7.46
CA SER A 152 5.15 -5.93 -8.70
C SER A 152 5.95 -6.31 -9.95
N THR A 153 7.27 -6.35 -9.86
CA THR A 153 8.17 -6.62 -10.98
C THR A 153 8.60 -8.08 -11.06
N THR A 154 8.93 -8.67 -9.90
CA THR A 154 9.53 -10.01 -9.83
C THR A 154 8.59 -11.05 -9.24
N SER A 155 7.45 -10.64 -8.64
CA SER A 155 6.56 -11.48 -7.84
C SER A 155 7.24 -12.09 -6.60
N HIS A 156 8.44 -11.64 -6.24
CA HIS A 156 9.10 -12.05 -5.00
C HIS A 156 8.23 -11.65 -3.80
N ARG A 157 8.15 -12.57 -2.83
CA ARG A 157 7.38 -12.39 -1.61
C ARG A 157 8.29 -12.50 -0.40
N ILE A 158 8.48 -11.40 0.31
CA ILE A 158 9.28 -11.37 1.55
C ILE A 158 8.57 -12.10 2.71
N ASP A 159 9.36 -12.66 3.63
CA ASP A 159 8.85 -13.20 4.90
C ASP A 159 8.59 -12.08 5.92
N LEU A 160 7.39 -11.50 5.87
CA LEU A 160 6.97 -10.49 6.84
C LEU A 160 7.04 -10.97 8.29
N GLY A 161 6.92 -12.29 8.53
CA GLY A 161 7.01 -12.85 9.87
C GLY A 161 8.42 -12.71 10.46
N SER A 162 9.43 -12.99 9.67
CA SER A 162 10.84 -12.80 10.06
C SER A 162 11.14 -11.32 10.26
N MET A 163 10.73 -10.46 9.32
CA MET A 163 10.89 -9.01 9.43
C MET A 163 10.23 -8.45 10.71
N TRP A 164 9.03 -8.93 11.04
CA TRP A 164 8.31 -8.52 12.25
C TRP A 164 9.03 -8.92 13.53
N ARG A 165 9.56 -10.14 13.60
CA ARG A 165 10.31 -10.62 14.77
C ARG A 165 11.58 -9.81 15.02
N MET A 166 12.28 -9.39 13.96
CA MET A 166 13.51 -8.60 14.06
C MET A 166 13.24 -7.13 14.36
N GLY A 167 12.20 -6.56 13.75
CA GLY A 167 11.85 -5.15 13.97
C GLY A 167 11.31 -4.84 15.37
N GLY A 168 11.02 -5.86 16.16
CA GLY A 168 10.36 -5.69 17.45
C GLY A 168 8.98 -5.05 17.32
N ALA A 169 8.41 -4.50 18.39
CA ALA A 169 7.08 -3.85 18.41
C ALA A 169 7.01 -2.50 17.66
N TRP A 170 7.96 -2.15 16.83
CA TRP A 170 8.02 -0.90 16.09
C TRP A 170 7.29 -1.05 14.75
N ALA A 171 6.19 -0.34 14.64
CA ALA A 171 5.22 -0.32 13.56
C ALA A 171 5.81 -0.57 12.17
N ALA A 172 5.73 -1.80 11.68
CA ALA A 172 5.82 -2.06 10.25
C ALA A 172 4.53 -1.59 9.61
N LEU A 173 4.57 -0.50 8.83
CA LEU A 173 3.51 -0.13 7.92
C LEU A 173 3.57 -1.08 6.73
N SER A 174 2.98 -2.26 6.86
CA SER A 174 2.83 -3.19 5.76
C SER A 174 1.44 -3.06 5.17
N ALA A 175 1.34 -2.83 3.86
CA ALA A 175 0.11 -3.09 3.14
C ALA A 175 -0.15 -4.62 3.17
N ARG A 176 -0.90 -5.10 4.16
CA ARG A 176 -1.36 -6.48 4.22
C ARG A 176 -2.49 -6.67 3.20
N ILE A 177 -2.17 -7.08 2.01
CA ILE A 177 -3.14 -7.74 1.14
C ILE A 177 -2.86 -9.23 1.29
N SER A 178 -3.53 -9.88 2.23
CA SER A 178 -3.52 -11.36 2.36
C SER A 178 -4.71 -11.92 1.61
N PRO A 179 -4.53 -12.65 0.51
CA PRO A 179 -5.59 -13.53 0.06
C PRO A 179 -5.71 -14.65 1.11
N LYS A 180 -6.86 -14.75 1.77
CA LYS A 180 -7.19 -15.98 2.52
C LYS A 180 -7.11 -17.14 1.54
N GLY A 181 -6.08 -17.98 1.68
CA GLY A 181 -6.11 -19.32 1.13
C GLY A 181 -7.35 -20.01 1.72
N ARG A 182 -8.28 -20.42 0.85
CA ARG A 182 -9.31 -21.39 1.24
C ARG A 182 -8.59 -22.72 1.39
N GLY A 183 -8.53 -23.24 2.63
CA GLY A 183 -8.38 -24.67 2.86
C GLY A 183 -9.68 -25.37 2.51
#